data_dc6ad307526cf45fc108c058dde86416
#
_entry.id   dc6ad307526cf45fc108c058dde86416
#
_cell.length_a   1.000
_cell.length_b   1.000
_cell.length_c   1.000
_cell.angle_alpha   90.00
_cell.angle_beta   90.00
_cell.angle_gamma   90.00
#
_symmetry.space_group_name_H-M   'P 1'
#
loop_
_entity.id
_entity.type
_entity.pdbx_description
1 polymer ?
#
loop_
_entity_poly.entity_id
_entity_poly.type
_entity_poly.pdbx_seq_one_letter_code
_entity_poly.pdbx_strand_id
1 'polypeptide(L)'
;MTWLSENNLVSAISNAGGFGVLACGSMGPNELNDEIKKTRELTSKPFGVNLILMHPEISSLIELCIKKKIQYVVFAGGFPKKSQVKILKESHVKTLAFATTLSIAKKMIANGIDGLIIEGNEAGGHIGPVSTTVLAQEILPFIKEVPVFVAGGIGRGEILLNYLQLGASGCQIG
;
A
#
# COMPACT_ATOMS: atom_id res chain seq x y z
N MET A 1 6.31 1.61 -7.86
CA MET A 1 7.19 1.46 -9.06
C MET A 1 6.34 1.37 -10.32
N THR A 2 5.91 2.54 -10.83
CA THR A 2 5.16 2.62 -12.09
C THR A 2 5.89 1.87 -13.20
N TRP A 3 5.17 1.11 -14.02
CA TRP A 3 5.68 0.27 -15.12
C TRP A 3 6.56 -0.93 -14.74
N LEU A 4 6.88 -1.10 -13.45
CA LEU A 4 7.65 -2.27 -12.97
C LEU A 4 6.78 -3.20 -12.10
N SER A 5 5.94 -2.64 -11.23
CA SER A 5 5.01 -3.43 -10.42
C SER A 5 3.73 -3.70 -11.24
N GLU A 6 3.89 -4.47 -12.30
CA GLU A 6 2.86 -4.92 -13.22
C GLU A 6 2.55 -6.42 -12.99
N ASN A 7 1.71 -7.01 -13.81
CA ASN A 7 1.17 -8.37 -13.63
C ASN A 7 2.24 -9.46 -13.39
N ASN A 8 3.40 -9.44 -14.10
CA ASN A 8 4.43 -10.48 -13.96
C ASN A 8 5.12 -10.41 -12.60
N LEU A 9 5.57 -9.22 -12.18
CA LEU A 9 6.23 -9.05 -10.89
C LEU A 9 5.26 -9.31 -9.74
N VAL A 10 4.05 -8.76 -9.82
CA VAL A 10 3.02 -8.91 -8.78
C VAL A 10 2.62 -10.38 -8.58
N SER A 11 2.40 -11.10 -9.68
CA SER A 11 2.08 -12.53 -9.62
C SER A 11 3.23 -13.38 -9.10
N ALA A 12 4.46 -13.09 -9.54
CA ALA A 12 5.66 -13.81 -9.07
C ALA A 12 5.85 -13.65 -7.55
N ILE A 13 5.71 -12.41 -7.03
CA ILE A 13 5.81 -12.14 -5.59
C ILE A 13 4.70 -12.87 -4.82
N SER A 14 3.45 -12.80 -5.29
CA SER A 14 2.32 -13.45 -4.64
C SER A 14 2.47 -14.98 -4.64
N ASN A 15 2.95 -15.57 -5.75
CA ASN A 15 3.19 -17.00 -5.86
C ASN A 15 4.36 -17.47 -4.96
N ALA A 16 5.35 -16.61 -4.72
CA ALA A 16 6.45 -16.88 -3.80
C ALA A 16 6.08 -16.74 -2.30
N GLY A 17 4.83 -16.42 -1.98
CA GLY A 17 4.34 -16.26 -0.60
C GLY A 17 4.46 -14.84 -0.04
N GLY A 18 4.88 -13.88 -0.86
CA GLY A 18 4.80 -12.45 -0.56
C GLY A 18 3.41 -11.88 -0.85
N PHE A 19 3.31 -10.56 -0.82
CA PHE A 19 2.09 -9.84 -1.18
C PHE A 19 2.41 -8.81 -2.29
N GLY A 20 2.05 -9.15 -3.53
CA GLY A 20 2.27 -8.29 -4.68
C GLY A 20 1.26 -7.13 -4.71
N VAL A 21 1.69 -5.95 -5.16
CA VAL A 21 0.83 -4.77 -5.30
C VAL A 21 1.02 -4.15 -6.67
N LEU A 22 -0.06 -4.11 -7.47
CA LEU A 22 -0.06 -3.43 -8.78
C LEU A 22 0.10 -1.92 -8.59
N ALA A 23 1.06 -1.31 -9.27
CA ALA A 23 1.30 0.13 -9.21
C ALA A 23 0.49 0.85 -10.30
N CYS A 24 -0.68 1.35 -9.94
CA CYS A 24 -1.63 2.00 -10.86
C CYS A 24 -1.41 3.54 -10.99
N GLY A 25 -0.19 4.04 -10.75
CA GLY A 25 0.05 5.49 -10.66
C GLY A 25 -0.29 6.30 -11.92
N SER A 26 -0.11 5.72 -13.11
CA SER A 26 -0.40 6.35 -14.40
C SER A 26 -1.43 5.59 -15.24
N MET A 27 -1.97 4.49 -14.73
CA MET A 27 -2.92 3.66 -15.46
C MET A 27 -4.32 4.25 -15.38
N GLY A 28 -4.98 4.39 -16.52
CA GLY A 28 -6.43 4.61 -16.57
C GLY A 28 -7.23 3.34 -16.22
N PRO A 29 -8.57 3.46 -16.07
CA PRO A 29 -9.40 2.32 -15.69
C PRO A 29 -9.32 1.10 -16.63
N ASN A 30 -9.15 1.32 -17.93
CA ASN A 30 -9.02 0.23 -18.90
C ASN A 30 -7.72 -0.53 -18.73
N GLU A 31 -6.59 0.18 -18.59
CA GLU A 31 -5.28 -0.43 -18.37
C GLU A 31 -5.24 -1.20 -17.06
N LEU A 32 -5.74 -0.61 -15.97
CA LEU A 32 -5.83 -1.31 -14.69
C LEU A 32 -6.72 -2.57 -14.77
N ASN A 33 -7.84 -2.50 -15.50
CA ASN A 33 -8.69 -3.66 -15.72
C ASN A 33 -7.93 -4.81 -16.39
N ASP A 34 -7.12 -4.50 -17.39
CA ASP A 34 -6.33 -5.50 -18.13
C ASP A 34 -5.20 -6.05 -17.28
N GLU A 35 -4.52 -5.21 -16.50
CA GLU A 35 -3.48 -5.66 -15.55
C GLU A 35 -4.06 -6.57 -14.44
N ILE A 36 -5.24 -6.26 -13.91
CA ILE A 36 -5.92 -7.14 -12.94
C ILE A 36 -6.26 -8.51 -13.58
N LYS A 37 -6.73 -8.52 -14.84
CA LYS A 37 -7.03 -9.76 -15.56
C LYS A 37 -5.77 -10.61 -15.73
N LYS A 38 -4.71 -10.04 -16.30
CA LYS A 38 -3.42 -10.72 -16.51
C LYS A 38 -2.84 -11.25 -15.19
N THR A 39 -2.90 -10.45 -14.12
CA THR A 39 -2.43 -10.90 -12.80
C THR A 39 -3.19 -12.14 -12.33
N ARG A 40 -4.51 -12.17 -12.50
CA ARG A 40 -5.35 -13.32 -12.11
C ARG A 40 -5.14 -14.57 -12.98
N GLU A 41 -4.71 -14.40 -14.21
CA GLU A 41 -4.30 -15.53 -15.07
C GLU A 41 -2.99 -16.16 -14.58
N LEU A 42 -2.11 -15.37 -13.94
CA LEU A 42 -0.79 -15.80 -13.49
C LEU A 42 -0.75 -16.25 -12.02
N THR A 43 -1.74 -15.85 -11.20
CA THR A 43 -1.80 -16.22 -9.78
C THR A 43 -3.22 -16.33 -9.24
N SER A 44 -3.45 -17.34 -8.41
CA SER A 44 -4.66 -17.45 -7.56
C SER A 44 -4.48 -16.83 -6.17
N LYS A 45 -3.28 -16.35 -5.86
CA LYS A 45 -2.96 -15.74 -4.55
C LYS A 45 -3.47 -14.30 -4.47
N PRO A 46 -3.70 -13.77 -3.25
CA PRO A 46 -4.12 -12.40 -3.07
C PRO A 46 -3.04 -11.42 -3.53
N PHE A 47 -3.50 -10.28 -4.07
CA PHE A 47 -2.67 -9.12 -4.40
C PHE A 47 -3.45 -7.83 -4.16
N GLY A 48 -2.74 -6.72 -4.07
CA GLY A 48 -3.31 -5.39 -3.87
C GLY A 48 -3.18 -4.50 -5.10
N VAL A 49 -3.85 -3.36 -5.05
CA VAL A 49 -3.74 -2.29 -6.05
C VAL A 49 -3.36 -0.99 -5.35
N ASN A 50 -2.29 -0.34 -5.79
CA ASN A 50 -1.90 0.98 -5.32
C ASN A 50 -2.56 2.06 -6.18
N LEU A 51 -3.29 2.96 -5.54
CA LEU A 51 -3.98 4.09 -6.16
C LEU A 51 -3.35 5.41 -5.72
N ILE A 52 -2.99 6.25 -6.68
CA ILE A 52 -2.51 7.62 -6.40
C ILE A 52 -3.72 8.53 -6.23
N LEU A 53 -3.85 9.17 -5.08
CA LEU A 53 -5.02 10.02 -4.75
C LEU A 53 -5.17 11.24 -5.66
N MET A 54 -4.07 11.70 -6.26
CA MET A 54 -4.07 12.81 -7.22
C MET A 54 -4.46 12.39 -8.64
N HIS A 55 -4.72 11.09 -8.89
CA HIS A 55 -5.12 10.62 -10.22
C HIS A 55 -6.47 11.24 -10.63
N PRO A 56 -6.61 11.81 -11.84
CA PRO A 56 -7.86 12.49 -12.27
C PRO A 56 -9.07 11.55 -12.24
N GLU A 57 -8.88 10.27 -12.52
CA GLU A 57 -9.96 9.26 -12.53
C GLU A 57 -9.99 8.39 -11.27
N ILE A 58 -9.54 8.91 -10.13
CA ILE A 58 -9.46 8.14 -8.87
C ILE A 58 -10.80 7.47 -8.49
N SER A 59 -11.93 8.12 -8.72
CA SER A 59 -13.24 7.56 -8.43
C SER A 59 -13.55 6.33 -9.28
N SER A 60 -13.29 6.40 -10.58
CA SER A 60 -13.47 5.27 -11.51
C SER A 60 -12.52 4.09 -11.19
N LEU A 61 -11.30 4.39 -10.75
CA LEU A 61 -10.33 3.36 -10.33
C LEU A 61 -10.80 2.66 -9.04
N ILE A 62 -11.36 3.39 -8.08
CA ILE A 62 -11.96 2.82 -6.86
C ILE A 62 -13.15 1.92 -7.23
N GLU A 63 -14.07 2.39 -8.07
CA GLU A 63 -15.22 1.61 -8.54
C GLU A 63 -14.78 0.33 -9.27
N LEU A 64 -13.73 0.43 -10.10
CA LEU A 64 -13.15 -0.71 -10.77
C LEU A 64 -12.60 -1.75 -9.77
N CYS A 65 -11.85 -1.31 -8.77
CA CYS A 65 -11.33 -2.19 -7.72
C CYS A 65 -12.47 -2.94 -7.01
N ILE A 66 -13.57 -2.26 -6.68
CA ILE A 66 -14.77 -2.86 -6.09
C ILE A 66 -15.40 -3.88 -7.04
N LYS A 67 -15.68 -3.47 -8.29
CA LYS A 67 -16.27 -4.32 -9.33
C LYS A 67 -15.43 -5.57 -9.59
N LYS A 68 -14.12 -5.45 -9.54
CA LYS A 68 -13.16 -6.55 -9.72
C LYS A 68 -12.90 -7.33 -8.43
N LYS A 69 -13.57 -7.03 -7.33
CA LYS A 69 -13.38 -7.71 -6.03
C LYS A 69 -11.91 -7.74 -5.61
N ILE A 70 -11.21 -6.61 -5.76
CA ILE A 70 -9.87 -6.44 -5.20
C ILE A 70 -10.01 -6.41 -3.68
N GLN A 71 -9.18 -7.18 -2.99
CA GLN A 71 -9.26 -7.30 -1.53
C GLN A 71 -8.52 -6.19 -0.79
N TYR A 72 -7.49 -5.61 -1.41
CA TYR A 72 -6.61 -4.63 -0.78
C TYR A 72 -6.33 -3.46 -1.72
N VAL A 73 -6.56 -2.26 -1.22
CA VAL A 73 -6.21 -1.00 -1.90
C VAL A 73 -5.22 -0.24 -1.04
N VAL A 74 -4.11 0.19 -1.65
CA VAL A 74 -3.09 1.03 -1.02
C VAL A 74 -3.23 2.44 -1.56
N PHE A 75 -3.53 3.39 -0.71
CA PHE A 75 -3.59 4.81 -1.07
C PHE A 75 -2.23 5.48 -0.93
N ALA A 76 -1.75 6.11 -1.99
CA ALA A 76 -0.53 6.89 -2.02
C ALA A 76 -0.78 8.32 -2.50
N GLY A 77 0.15 9.24 -2.24
CA GLY A 77 0.10 10.61 -2.73
C GLY A 77 -0.91 11.49 -2.00
N GLY A 78 -1.09 11.33 -0.70
CA GLY A 78 -1.90 12.24 0.10
C GLY A 78 -2.80 11.56 1.14
N PHE A 79 -3.84 12.28 1.55
CA PHE A 79 -4.80 11.85 2.55
C PHE A 79 -6.13 11.44 1.86
N PRO A 80 -6.58 10.17 1.97
CA PRO A 80 -7.82 9.73 1.33
C PRO A 80 -9.04 10.40 1.95
N LYS A 81 -10.02 10.76 1.14
CA LYS A 81 -11.29 11.29 1.62
C LYS A 81 -12.04 10.21 2.40
N LYS A 82 -12.75 10.60 3.45
CA LYS A 82 -13.55 9.67 4.27
C LYS A 82 -14.58 8.88 3.45
N SER A 83 -15.15 9.51 2.41
CA SER A 83 -16.06 8.84 1.47
C SER A 83 -15.40 7.73 0.66
N GLN A 84 -14.13 7.91 0.24
CA GLN A 84 -13.37 6.90 -0.50
C GLN A 84 -13.05 5.69 0.37
N VAL A 85 -12.65 5.91 1.62
CA VAL A 85 -12.40 4.83 2.58
C VAL A 85 -13.71 4.10 2.90
N LYS A 86 -14.80 4.85 3.12
CA LYS A 86 -16.11 4.29 3.46
C LYS A 86 -16.65 3.36 2.38
N ILE A 87 -16.64 3.78 1.11
CA ILE A 87 -17.18 2.96 0.00
C ILE A 87 -16.39 1.66 -0.19
N LEU A 88 -15.07 1.69 -0.04
CA LEU A 88 -14.22 0.50 -0.09
C LEU A 88 -14.53 -0.44 1.08
N LYS A 89 -14.66 0.09 2.28
CA LYS A 89 -14.97 -0.68 3.48
C LYS A 89 -16.35 -1.34 3.41
N GLU A 90 -17.36 -0.64 2.93
CA GLU A 90 -18.70 -1.18 2.67
C GLU A 90 -18.70 -2.30 1.61
N SER A 91 -17.71 -2.27 0.72
CA SER A 91 -17.46 -3.30 -0.29
C SER A 91 -16.48 -4.40 0.17
N HIS A 92 -16.16 -4.49 1.47
CA HIS A 92 -15.23 -5.44 2.08
C HIS A 92 -13.80 -5.36 1.53
N VAL A 93 -13.37 -4.20 1.01
CA VAL A 93 -12.01 -3.95 0.58
C VAL A 93 -11.22 -3.37 1.75
N LYS A 94 -10.08 -3.99 2.07
CA LYS A 94 -9.13 -3.48 3.07
C LYS A 94 -8.30 -2.35 2.49
N THR A 95 -8.09 -1.32 3.29
CA THR A 95 -7.39 -0.11 2.87
C THR A 95 -6.10 0.10 3.65
N LEU A 96 -5.01 0.38 2.95
CA LEU A 96 -3.75 0.81 3.52
C LEU A 96 -3.46 2.25 3.05
N ALA A 97 -2.71 3.00 3.85
CA ALA A 97 -2.29 4.36 3.46
C ALA A 97 -0.90 4.68 4.02
N PHE A 98 -0.19 5.56 3.32
CA PHE A 98 1.13 6.00 3.73
C PHE A 98 1.04 7.05 4.84
N ALA A 99 1.89 6.93 5.86
CA ALA A 99 2.01 7.89 6.96
C ALA A 99 3.47 8.29 7.17
N THR A 100 3.73 9.59 7.17
CA THR A 100 5.07 10.18 7.32
C THR A 100 5.32 10.80 8.70
N THR A 101 4.34 10.74 9.60
CA THR A 101 4.43 11.18 11.01
C THR A 101 3.41 10.43 11.86
N LEU A 102 3.64 10.36 13.17
CA LEU A 102 2.69 9.78 14.12
C LEU A 102 1.32 10.50 14.10
N SER A 103 1.31 11.82 13.92
CA SER A 103 0.07 12.60 13.82
C SER A 103 -0.76 12.21 12.59
N ILE A 104 -0.10 12.03 11.43
CA ILE A 104 -0.75 11.56 10.19
C ILE A 104 -1.24 10.13 10.38
N ALA A 105 -0.43 9.24 10.97
CA ALA A 105 -0.82 7.87 11.25
C ALA A 105 -2.14 7.79 12.06
N LYS A 106 -2.23 8.54 13.16
CA LYS A 106 -3.45 8.61 13.97
C LYS A 106 -4.66 9.15 13.20
N LYS A 107 -4.47 10.17 12.35
CA LYS A 107 -5.54 10.71 11.49
C LYS A 107 -6.01 9.69 10.45
N MET A 108 -5.10 8.91 9.86
CA MET A 108 -5.46 7.84 8.91
C MET A 108 -6.31 6.77 9.59
N ILE A 109 -5.94 6.34 10.79
CA ILE A 109 -6.72 5.36 11.59
C ILE A 109 -8.11 5.92 11.92
N ALA A 110 -8.18 7.16 12.40
CA ALA A 110 -9.46 7.83 12.67
C ALA A 110 -10.34 7.99 11.42
N ASN A 111 -9.73 8.04 10.23
CA ASN A 111 -10.43 8.05 8.94
C ASN A 111 -10.93 6.65 8.52
N GLY A 112 -10.57 5.59 9.25
CA GLY A 112 -11.02 4.23 9.03
C GLY A 112 -10.08 3.35 8.17
N ILE A 113 -8.83 3.77 7.97
CA ILE A 113 -7.80 2.98 7.29
C ILE A 113 -7.49 1.70 8.09
N ASP A 114 -7.39 0.57 7.42
CA ASP A 114 -7.18 -0.76 8.02
C ASP A 114 -5.71 -1.10 8.27
N GLY A 115 -4.77 -0.39 7.67
CA GLY A 115 -3.33 -0.59 7.88
C GLY A 115 -2.51 0.59 7.40
N LEU A 116 -1.31 0.75 7.94
CA LEU A 116 -0.41 1.86 7.61
C LEU A 116 0.86 1.34 6.92
N ILE A 117 1.39 2.16 6.03
CA ILE A 117 2.74 2.03 5.51
C ILE A 117 3.50 3.28 5.92
N ILE A 118 4.55 3.12 6.71
CA ILE A 118 5.43 4.24 7.06
C ILE A 118 6.61 4.27 6.11
N GLU A 119 6.88 5.45 5.55
CA GLU A 119 7.86 5.61 4.49
C GLU A 119 8.79 6.78 4.81
N GLY A 120 10.08 6.48 4.93
CA GLY A 120 11.12 7.45 5.20
C GLY A 120 11.78 7.98 3.92
N ASN A 121 12.82 8.81 4.10
CA ASN A 121 13.54 9.44 3.01
C ASN A 121 14.48 8.49 2.23
N GLU A 122 14.67 7.26 2.69
CA GLU A 122 15.39 6.21 1.97
C GLU A 122 14.54 5.48 0.93
N ALA A 123 13.24 5.78 0.86
CA ALA A 123 12.35 5.24 -0.16
C ALA A 123 12.55 5.92 -1.52
N GLY A 124 12.04 5.30 -2.57
CA GLY A 124 11.98 5.90 -3.91
C GLY A 124 10.64 6.60 -4.16
N GLY A 125 10.63 7.60 -5.04
CA GLY A 125 9.42 8.33 -5.41
C GLY A 125 9.12 9.53 -4.49
N HIS A 126 7.87 9.62 -4.00
CA HIS A 126 7.46 10.67 -3.05
C HIS A 126 7.85 10.25 -1.64
N ILE A 127 8.94 10.80 -1.15
CA ILE A 127 9.55 10.43 0.13
C ILE A 127 9.09 11.33 1.29
N GLY A 128 9.14 10.78 2.51
CA GLY A 128 9.01 11.56 3.73
C GLY A 128 10.30 12.33 4.07
N PRO A 129 10.24 13.35 4.94
CA PRO A 129 11.41 14.17 5.31
C PRO A 129 12.32 13.51 6.35
N VAL A 130 11.88 12.43 6.99
CA VAL A 130 12.55 11.77 8.12
C VAL A 130 13.07 10.41 7.66
N SER A 131 14.21 9.96 8.23
CA SER A 131 14.75 8.63 7.93
C SER A 131 13.79 7.52 8.39
N THR A 132 13.77 6.41 7.66
CA THR A 132 12.86 5.27 7.92
C THR A 132 13.07 4.72 9.34
N THR A 133 14.32 4.65 9.81
CA THR A 133 14.63 4.15 11.14
C THR A 133 14.13 5.08 12.27
N VAL A 134 14.21 6.39 12.09
CA VAL A 134 13.66 7.36 13.07
C VAL A 134 12.13 7.30 13.07
N LEU A 135 11.52 7.28 11.89
CA LEU A 135 10.07 7.18 11.75
C LEU A 135 9.50 5.88 12.36
N ALA A 136 10.20 4.76 12.18
CA ALA A 136 9.82 3.49 12.80
C ALA A 136 9.82 3.57 14.34
N GLN A 137 10.83 4.20 14.93
CA GLN A 137 10.91 4.43 16.38
C GLN A 137 9.82 5.40 16.88
N GLU A 138 9.41 6.36 16.06
CA GLU A 138 8.34 7.31 16.40
C GLU A 138 6.95 6.64 16.35
N ILE A 139 6.70 5.73 15.41
CA ILE A 139 5.33 5.26 15.12
C ILE A 139 5.07 3.87 15.72
N LEU A 140 5.96 2.90 15.54
CA LEU A 140 5.71 1.51 15.93
C LEU A 140 5.39 1.30 17.41
N PRO A 141 5.99 2.02 18.38
CA PRO A 141 5.61 1.87 19.79
C PRO A 141 4.19 2.32 20.11
N PHE A 142 3.66 3.29 19.35
CA PHE A 142 2.42 4.01 19.68
C PHE A 142 1.19 3.59 18.85
N ILE A 143 1.38 2.90 17.75
CA ILE A 143 0.28 2.41 16.91
C ILE A 143 0.17 0.90 17.07
N LYS A 144 -0.93 0.46 17.67
CA LYS A 144 -1.25 -0.96 17.92
C LYS A 144 -2.63 -1.37 17.38
N GLU A 145 -3.42 -0.39 16.93
CA GLU A 145 -4.80 -0.59 16.49
C GLU A 145 -4.88 -1.23 15.11
N VAL A 146 -3.87 -1.02 14.27
CA VAL A 146 -3.79 -1.52 12.90
C VAL A 146 -2.38 -2.03 12.58
N PRO A 147 -2.21 -2.96 11.62
CA PRO A 147 -0.89 -3.36 11.16
C PRO A 147 -0.12 -2.18 10.56
N VAL A 148 1.17 -2.10 10.87
CA VAL A 148 2.10 -1.10 10.34
C VAL A 148 3.19 -1.79 9.56
N PHE A 149 3.36 -1.40 8.30
CA PHE A 149 4.41 -1.87 7.41
C PHE A 149 5.47 -0.77 7.25
N VAL A 150 6.74 -1.18 7.16
CA VAL A 150 7.86 -0.24 6.99
C VAL A 150 8.34 -0.27 5.54
N ALA A 151 8.53 0.90 4.94
CA ALA A 151 9.00 1.07 3.56
C ALA A 151 10.21 2.00 3.49
N GLY A 152 11.15 1.67 2.60
CA GLY A 152 12.35 2.47 2.34
C GLY A 152 13.63 1.92 3.00
N GLY A 153 14.71 1.85 2.24
CA GLY A 153 16.03 1.44 2.71
C GLY A 153 16.19 -0.04 3.05
N ILE A 154 15.29 -0.91 2.60
CA ILE A 154 15.29 -2.34 2.95
C ILE A 154 15.87 -3.16 1.80
N GLY A 155 17.19 -3.37 1.83
CA GLY A 155 17.90 -4.14 0.80
C GLY A 155 18.36 -5.53 1.26
N ARG A 156 18.16 -5.89 2.52
CA ARG A 156 18.62 -7.16 3.11
C ARG A 156 17.61 -7.72 4.11
N GLY A 157 17.60 -9.05 4.24
CA GLY A 157 16.70 -9.75 5.16
C GLY A 157 16.92 -9.39 6.64
N GLU A 158 18.16 -9.07 7.02
CA GLU A 158 18.50 -8.65 8.39
C GLU A 158 17.81 -7.32 8.76
N ILE A 159 17.69 -6.40 7.80
CA ILE A 159 16.99 -5.12 8.03
C ILE A 159 15.47 -5.36 8.16
N LEU A 160 14.92 -6.23 7.32
CA LEU A 160 13.52 -6.66 7.44
C LEU A 160 13.27 -7.27 8.84
N LEU A 161 14.14 -8.19 9.28
CA LEU A 161 14.03 -8.81 10.60
C LEU A 161 14.08 -7.78 11.73
N ASN A 162 14.97 -6.78 11.64
CA ASN A 162 15.05 -5.71 12.64
C ASN A 162 13.73 -4.93 12.76
N TYR A 163 13.08 -4.60 11.64
CA TYR A 163 11.79 -3.92 11.70
C TYR A 163 10.67 -4.80 12.27
N LEU A 164 10.68 -6.10 11.98
CA LEU A 164 9.74 -7.04 12.62
C LEU A 164 9.95 -7.10 14.13
N GLN A 165 11.20 -7.13 14.61
CA GLN A 165 11.54 -7.08 16.02
C GLN A 165 11.12 -5.77 16.69
N LEU A 166 11.14 -4.65 15.98
CA LEU A 166 10.63 -3.37 16.45
C LEU A 166 9.10 -3.30 16.50
N GLY A 167 8.40 -4.31 16.00
CA GLY A 167 6.95 -4.43 16.05
C GLY A 167 6.24 -4.08 14.74
N ALA A 168 6.95 -3.97 13.63
CA ALA A 168 6.32 -3.88 12.32
C ALA A 168 5.60 -5.19 11.95
N SER A 169 4.49 -5.09 11.24
CA SER A 169 3.73 -6.25 10.74
C SER A 169 4.33 -6.83 9.46
N GLY A 170 5.25 -6.11 8.83
CA GLY A 170 5.94 -6.49 7.61
C GLY A 170 6.70 -5.30 7.01
N CYS A 171 7.25 -5.53 5.82
CA CYS A 171 7.97 -4.49 5.07
C CYS A 171 7.45 -4.40 3.64
N GLN A 172 7.40 -3.19 3.10
CA GLN A 172 7.20 -2.96 1.67
C GLN A 172 8.54 -2.69 1.01
N ILE A 173 8.82 -3.46 -0.02
CA ILE A 173 10.09 -3.41 -0.78
C ILE A 173 9.76 -3.05 -2.22
N GLY A 174 10.55 -2.13 -2.77
CA GLY A 174 10.46 -1.71 -4.17
C GLY A 174 11.22 -2.62 -5.14
#